data_bac84716fc6305978cd4e9d2f4fa77c7
#
_entry.id   bac84716fc6305978cd4e9d2f4fa77c7
#
_cell.length_a   1.000
_cell.length_b   1.000
_cell.length_c   1.000
_cell.angle_alpha   90.00
_cell.angle_beta   90.00
_cell.angle_gamma   90.00
#
_symmetry.space_group_name_H-M   'P 1'
#
loop_
_entity.id
_entity.type
_entity.pdbx_description
1 polymer ?
#
loop_
_entity_poly.entity_id
_entity_poly.type
_entity_poly.pdbx_seq_one_letter_code
_entity_poly.pdbx_strand_id
1 'polypeptide(L)'
;MNDTSFENCIKCTVCTTACPVSRVNPGYPGPKQAGPDGERLRLKDGALYDEALKYCINCKRCEVACPSDVKIGDIIQRARAKYDTTRPSLRNFVLSHTDLMGSVSTPFAPIVNTATSLKPVRQLLDAALKIDHRRTLPKYSFGTFRRWYRSIAAQQAQYKDQVAFFHGCFVNYNHPQLGKDLIKVLNAMGTGVQLLSKEKCCGVPLIANGFTDKARKQAITNVESIREAVGVKSIPCDCHLLNLYICPARRIPGSAECRQQRLARSYRTGNPLAVAQAGRRQNVTAETAAAESGLSHSVPYGKNGLDALHPGAVA
;
A
#
# COMPACT_ATOMS: atom_id res chain seq x y z
N MET A 1 8.87 -16.47 -11.17
CA MET A 1 7.76 -16.38 -12.14
C MET A 1 8.06 -15.23 -13.08
N ASN A 2 8.21 -15.50 -14.35
CA ASN A 2 8.39 -14.45 -15.36
C ASN A 2 7.02 -13.79 -15.58
N ASP A 3 6.91 -12.52 -15.25
CA ASP A 3 5.71 -11.74 -15.51
C ASP A 3 5.76 -11.26 -16.96
N THR A 4 4.90 -11.82 -17.79
CA THR A 4 4.75 -11.46 -19.20
C THR A 4 3.73 -10.35 -19.41
N SER A 5 3.21 -9.75 -18.33
CA SER A 5 2.18 -8.70 -18.43
C SER A 5 2.61 -7.48 -19.25
N PHE A 6 3.94 -7.25 -19.40
CA PHE A 6 4.47 -6.16 -20.22
C PHE A 6 4.12 -6.32 -21.72
N GLU A 7 3.85 -7.53 -22.18
CA GLU A 7 3.47 -7.81 -23.57
C GLU A 7 2.06 -7.29 -23.89
N ASN A 8 1.18 -7.21 -22.88
CA ASN A 8 -0.15 -6.65 -23.02
C ASN A 8 -0.17 -5.13 -23.21
N CYS A 9 1.01 -4.48 -23.17
CA CYS A 9 1.12 -3.04 -23.32
C CYS A 9 0.82 -2.61 -24.77
N ILE A 10 -0.30 -1.92 -24.96
CA ILE A 10 -0.74 -1.35 -26.25
C ILE A 10 -0.07 -0.01 -26.59
N LYS A 11 0.92 0.43 -25.82
CA LYS A 11 1.71 1.66 -26.00
C LYS A 11 0.92 2.97 -26.01
N CYS A 12 -0.27 3.01 -25.41
CA CYS A 12 -1.19 4.18 -25.39
C CYS A 12 -0.71 5.38 -24.57
N THR A 13 0.36 5.26 -23.76
CA THR A 13 0.96 6.32 -22.93
C THR A 13 0.11 6.86 -21.76
N VAL A 14 -1.10 6.42 -21.53
CA VAL A 14 -1.98 6.85 -20.41
C VAL A 14 -1.27 6.77 -19.06
N CYS A 15 -0.47 5.75 -18.83
CA CYS A 15 0.32 5.60 -17.61
C CYS A 15 1.35 6.74 -17.40
N THR A 16 1.88 7.31 -18.47
CA THR A 16 2.83 8.43 -18.41
C THR A 16 2.12 9.73 -18.01
N THR A 17 0.93 9.99 -18.56
CA THR A 17 0.13 11.16 -18.16
C THR A 17 -0.38 11.08 -16.71
N ALA A 18 -0.65 9.87 -16.22
CA ALA A 18 -1.06 9.64 -14.83
C ALA A 18 0.11 9.70 -13.83
N CYS A 19 1.37 9.72 -14.31
CA CYS A 19 2.54 9.65 -13.44
C CYS A 19 2.87 11.00 -12.80
N PRO A 20 2.89 11.12 -11.45
CA PRO A 20 3.23 12.37 -10.79
C PRO A 20 4.72 12.73 -10.95
N VAL A 21 5.59 11.74 -11.17
CA VAL A 21 7.04 11.98 -11.32
C VAL A 21 7.37 12.53 -12.69
N SER A 22 6.83 11.93 -13.77
CA SER A 22 7.12 12.40 -15.14
C SER A 22 6.60 13.82 -15.41
N ARG A 23 5.64 14.31 -14.61
CA ARG A 23 5.16 15.69 -14.71
C ARG A 23 6.14 16.73 -14.19
N VAL A 24 7.01 16.37 -13.25
CA VAL A 24 7.90 17.32 -12.55
C VAL A 24 9.38 17.03 -12.73
N ASN A 25 9.74 15.85 -13.23
CA ASN A 25 11.13 15.46 -13.45
C ASN A 25 11.36 15.09 -14.93
N PRO A 26 11.98 15.96 -15.72
CA PRO A 26 12.27 15.71 -17.13
C PRO A 26 13.28 14.56 -17.35
N GLY A 27 14.08 14.21 -16.33
CA GLY A 27 15.00 13.06 -16.36
C GLY A 27 14.29 11.70 -16.22
N TYR A 28 12.97 11.68 -15.98
CA TYR A 28 12.19 10.45 -15.90
C TYR A 28 11.30 10.30 -17.14
N PRO A 29 11.61 9.36 -18.05
CA PRO A 29 10.90 9.21 -19.31
C PRO A 29 9.46 8.67 -19.15
N GLY A 30 9.06 8.36 -17.93
CA GLY A 30 7.73 7.88 -17.59
C GLY A 30 7.61 6.36 -17.50
N PRO A 31 6.49 5.91 -16.90
CA PRO A 31 6.27 4.49 -16.56
C PRO A 31 6.26 3.56 -17.79
N LYS A 32 5.74 4.02 -18.93
CA LYS A 32 5.70 3.21 -20.17
C LYS A 32 7.11 2.82 -20.61
N GLN A 33 8.00 3.80 -20.70
CA GLN A 33 9.37 3.56 -21.16
C GLN A 33 10.20 2.83 -20.09
N ALA A 34 10.10 3.24 -18.83
CA ALA A 34 10.84 2.61 -17.73
C ALA A 34 10.36 1.16 -17.45
N GLY A 35 9.09 0.88 -17.63
CA GLY A 35 8.45 -0.43 -17.40
C GLY A 35 8.43 -1.32 -18.64
N PRO A 36 7.29 -1.42 -19.35
CA PRO A 36 7.12 -2.43 -20.40
C PRO A 36 8.06 -2.28 -21.59
N ASP A 37 8.36 -1.05 -22.05
CA ASP A 37 9.30 -0.90 -23.17
C ASP A 37 10.73 -1.22 -22.72
N GLY A 38 11.14 -0.74 -21.56
CA GLY A 38 12.44 -1.06 -20.98
C GLY A 38 12.61 -2.56 -20.68
N GLU A 39 11.54 -3.27 -20.28
CA GLU A 39 11.61 -4.71 -20.03
C GLU A 39 11.87 -5.48 -21.33
N ARG A 40 11.24 -5.11 -22.43
CA ARG A 40 11.53 -5.71 -23.74
C ARG A 40 13.00 -5.54 -24.16
N LEU A 41 13.61 -4.39 -23.83
CA LEU A 41 15.02 -4.13 -24.09
C LEU A 41 15.92 -4.96 -23.16
N ARG A 42 15.61 -4.98 -21.86
CA ARG A 42 16.36 -5.76 -20.85
C ARG A 42 16.33 -7.26 -21.08
N LEU A 43 15.28 -7.79 -21.71
CA LEU A 43 15.23 -9.20 -22.10
C LEU A 43 16.13 -9.51 -23.31
N LYS A 44 16.38 -8.51 -24.17
CA LYS A 44 17.32 -8.66 -25.31
C LYS A 44 18.77 -8.46 -24.87
N ASP A 45 18.99 -7.48 -24.01
CA ASP A 45 20.31 -7.14 -23.47
C ASP A 45 20.22 -7.13 -21.92
N GLY A 46 20.66 -8.21 -21.32
CA GLY A 46 20.63 -8.41 -19.88
C GLY A 46 21.56 -7.47 -19.09
N ALA A 47 22.43 -6.73 -19.75
CA ALA A 47 23.28 -5.72 -19.11
C ALA A 47 22.63 -4.32 -19.11
N LEU A 48 21.53 -4.13 -19.81
CA LEU A 48 20.86 -2.84 -19.92
C LEU A 48 20.22 -2.42 -18.60
N TYR A 49 20.80 -1.42 -17.96
CA TYR A 49 20.24 -0.73 -16.81
C TYR A 49 19.97 0.75 -17.13
N ASP A 50 18.76 1.17 -16.90
CA ASP A 50 18.37 2.59 -17.02
C ASP A 50 18.33 3.23 -15.63
N GLU A 51 19.24 4.15 -15.37
CA GLU A 51 19.26 4.89 -14.09
C GLU A 51 17.96 5.65 -13.81
N ALA A 52 17.17 5.96 -14.82
CA ALA A 52 15.87 6.59 -14.66
C ALA A 52 14.89 5.78 -13.82
N LEU A 53 15.09 4.45 -13.71
CA LEU A 53 14.31 3.56 -12.85
C LEU A 53 14.29 4.02 -11.38
N LYS A 54 15.37 4.67 -10.91
CA LYS A 54 15.48 5.18 -9.53
C LYS A 54 14.44 6.25 -9.18
N TYR A 55 13.89 6.94 -10.16
CA TYR A 55 12.89 7.98 -9.94
C TYR A 55 11.47 7.42 -9.69
N CYS A 56 11.22 6.17 -10.00
CA CYS A 56 9.93 5.55 -9.71
C CYS A 56 9.68 5.42 -8.19
N ILE A 57 8.63 6.08 -7.70
CA ILE A 57 8.23 6.05 -6.29
C ILE A 57 7.27 4.90 -5.93
N ASN A 58 7.01 3.99 -6.85
CA ASN A 58 6.13 2.83 -6.67
C ASN A 58 4.69 3.17 -6.18
N CYS A 59 4.13 4.31 -6.62
CA CYS A 59 2.80 4.78 -6.20
C CYS A 59 1.63 4.06 -6.87
N LYS A 60 1.88 3.17 -7.83
CA LYS A 60 0.90 2.33 -8.55
C LYS A 60 -0.13 3.06 -9.41
N ARG A 61 -0.10 4.39 -9.52
CA ARG A 61 -1.05 5.15 -10.36
C ARG A 61 -1.04 4.72 -11.82
N CYS A 62 0.13 4.36 -12.36
CA CYS A 62 0.28 3.87 -13.71
C CYS A 62 -0.43 2.53 -13.94
N GLU A 63 -0.49 1.65 -12.93
CA GLU A 63 -1.20 0.38 -13.02
C GLU A 63 -2.72 0.58 -12.97
N VAL A 64 -3.19 1.45 -12.07
CA VAL A 64 -4.62 1.80 -11.95
C VAL A 64 -5.14 2.46 -13.24
N ALA A 65 -4.31 3.28 -13.89
CA ALA A 65 -4.67 3.97 -15.14
C ALA A 65 -4.51 3.09 -16.39
N CYS A 66 -3.91 1.92 -16.29
CA CYS A 66 -3.61 1.07 -17.45
C CYS A 66 -4.86 0.33 -17.95
N PRO A 67 -5.33 0.57 -19.19
CA PRO A 67 -6.50 -0.13 -19.73
C PRO A 67 -6.25 -1.63 -19.97
N SER A 68 -4.97 -2.03 -20.11
CA SER A 68 -4.55 -3.43 -20.36
C SER A 68 -4.02 -4.12 -19.10
N ASP A 69 -4.25 -3.55 -17.90
CA ASP A 69 -3.87 -4.11 -16.60
C ASP A 69 -2.36 -4.52 -16.49
N VAL A 70 -1.48 -3.79 -17.17
CA VAL A 70 -0.03 -4.03 -17.09
C VAL A 70 0.49 -3.62 -15.72
N LYS A 71 1.22 -4.49 -15.03
CA LYS A 71 1.79 -4.25 -13.70
C LYS A 71 3.10 -3.45 -13.79
N ILE A 72 2.99 -2.22 -14.29
CA ILE A 72 4.11 -1.38 -14.67
C ILE A 72 5.05 -1.08 -13.50
N GLY A 73 4.50 -0.77 -12.34
CA GLY A 73 5.30 -0.49 -11.14
C GLY A 73 6.06 -1.73 -10.66
N ASP A 74 5.47 -2.93 -10.75
CA ASP A 74 6.13 -4.17 -10.39
C ASP A 74 7.25 -4.51 -11.37
N ILE A 75 7.05 -4.28 -12.66
CA ILE A 75 8.10 -4.44 -13.68
C ILE A 75 9.30 -3.54 -13.34
N ILE A 76 9.05 -2.25 -13.05
CA ILE A 76 10.11 -1.30 -12.70
C ILE A 76 10.83 -1.72 -11.40
N GLN A 77 10.09 -2.13 -10.36
CA GLN A 77 10.72 -2.53 -9.10
C GLN A 77 11.55 -3.81 -9.24
N ARG A 78 11.08 -4.78 -10.03
CA ARG A 78 11.87 -6.00 -10.35
C ARG A 78 13.12 -5.65 -11.14
N ALA A 79 13.02 -4.78 -12.13
CA ALA A 79 14.17 -4.32 -12.89
C ALA A 79 15.21 -3.65 -11.99
N ARG A 80 14.77 -2.77 -11.07
CA ARG A 80 15.66 -2.19 -10.06
C ARG A 80 16.32 -3.24 -9.19
N ALA A 81 15.55 -4.19 -8.67
CA ALA A 81 16.08 -5.23 -7.80
C ALA A 81 17.10 -6.14 -8.50
N LYS A 82 16.93 -6.36 -9.81
CA LYS A 82 17.79 -7.26 -10.60
C LYS A 82 19.04 -6.57 -11.15
N TYR A 83 18.90 -5.35 -11.63
CA TYR A 83 19.94 -4.66 -12.40
C TYR A 83 20.60 -3.50 -11.66
N ASP A 84 20.01 -2.97 -10.57
CA ASP A 84 20.63 -1.92 -9.75
C ASP A 84 21.69 -2.54 -8.84
N THR A 85 22.95 -2.47 -9.24
CA THR A 85 24.10 -2.96 -8.46
C THR A 85 24.65 -1.91 -7.51
N THR A 86 24.07 -0.71 -7.48
CA THR A 86 24.52 0.37 -6.61
C THR A 86 24.21 0.08 -5.14
N ARG A 87 25.18 0.33 -4.25
CA ARG A 87 24.93 0.18 -2.82
C ARG A 87 23.90 1.21 -2.36
N PRO A 88 22.89 0.80 -1.58
CA PRO A 88 21.90 1.73 -1.06
C PRO A 88 22.57 2.84 -0.23
N SER A 89 22.21 4.09 -0.52
CA SER A 89 22.74 5.26 0.20
C SER A 89 22.23 5.30 1.65
N LEU A 90 22.92 6.05 2.52
CA LEU A 90 22.48 6.29 3.90
C LEU A 90 21.05 6.86 3.93
N ARG A 91 20.70 7.74 2.99
CA ARG A 91 19.33 8.23 2.80
C ARG A 91 18.34 7.10 2.60
N ASN A 92 18.65 6.18 1.69
CA ASN A 92 17.78 5.05 1.39
C ASN A 92 17.63 4.14 2.61
N PHE A 93 18.70 3.94 3.38
CA PHE A 93 18.63 3.20 4.63
C PHE A 93 17.68 3.85 5.63
N VAL A 94 17.84 5.15 5.92
CA VAL A 94 17.00 5.89 6.87
C VAL A 94 15.52 5.88 6.44
N LEU A 95 15.24 6.17 5.16
CA LEU A 95 13.86 6.24 4.64
C LEU A 95 13.16 4.87 4.56
N SER A 96 13.92 3.79 4.47
CA SER A 96 13.35 2.44 4.30
C SER A 96 13.13 1.69 5.62
N HIS A 97 13.92 2.01 6.65
CA HIS A 97 13.88 1.31 7.94
C HIS A 97 12.88 1.95 8.91
N THR A 98 11.63 2.05 8.50
CA THR A 98 10.57 2.77 9.22
C THR A 98 10.29 2.21 10.62
N ASP A 99 10.41 0.89 10.83
CA ASP A 99 10.25 0.28 12.16
C ASP A 99 11.37 0.69 13.11
N LEU A 100 12.62 0.72 12.62
CA LEU A 100 13.76 1.16 13.41
C LEU A 100 13.64 2.65 13.75
N MET A 101 13.39 3.48 12.74
CA MET A 101 13.21 4.92 12.93
C MET A 101 12.05 5.22 13.88
N GLY A 102 10.92 4.53 13.73
CA GLY A 102 9.76 4.67 14.61
C GLY A 102 10.07 4.28 16.05
N SER A 103 10.74 3.14 16.25
CA SER A 103 11.10 2.66 17.60
C SER A 103 12.04 3.60 18.34
N VAL A 104 13.04 4.16 17.63
CA VAL A 104 14.00 5.11 18.21
C VAL A 104 13.37 6.48 18.43
N SER A 105 12.55 6.96 17.47
CA SER A 105 12.02 8.32 17.52
C SER A 105 10.81 8.48 18.46
N THR A 106 10.00 7.44 18.65
CA THR A 106 8.78 7.52 19.47
C THR A 106 9.03 7.92 20.94
N PRO A 107 10.02 7.37 21.66
CA PRO A 107 10.30 7.77 23.03
C PRO A 107 10.69 9.25 23.14
N PHE A 108 11.33 9.79 22.10
CA PHE A 108 11.83 11.16 22.03
C PHE A 108 10.97 12.03 21.07
N ALA A 109 9.75 11.65 20.82
CA ALA A 109 8.89 12.28 19.81
C ALA A 109 8.79 13.81 19.93
N PRO A 110 8.62 14.44 21.12
CA PRO A 110 8.58 15.89 21.22
C PRO A 110 9.86 16.56 20.73
N ILE A 111 11.03 16.01 21.10
CA ILE A 111 12.34 16.54 20.70
C ILE A 111 12.53 16.35 19.17
N VAL A 112 12.31 15.15 18.68
CA VAL A 112 12.46 14.81 17.24
C VAL A 112 11.53 15.66 16.37
N ASN A 113 10.27 15.81 16.78
CA ASN A 113 9.29 16.59 16.03
C ASN A 113 9.65 18.08 16.00
N THR A 114 10.13 18.63 17.13
CA THR A 114 10.58 20.03 17.21
C THR A 114 11.82 20.21 16.33
N ALA A 115 12.83 19.35 16.48
CA ALA A 115 14.06 19.42 15.71
C ALA A 115 13.78 19.37 14.18
N THR A 116 12.96 18.41 13.73
CA THR A 116 12.62 18.26 12.30
C THR A 116 11.70 19.37 11.77
N SER A 117 11.09 20.16 12.63
CA SER A 117 10.33 21.36 12.24
C SER A 117 11.22 22.58 11.98
N LEU A 118 12.40 22.62 12.56
CA LEU A 118 13.33 23.75 12.42
C LEU A 118 13.96 23.78 11.03
N LYS A 119 13.94 24.98 10.41
CA LYS A 119 14.56 25.19 9.08
C LYS A 119 16.05 24.78 9.00
N PRO A 120 16.92 25.16 9.96
CA PRO A 120 18.34 24.79 9.90
C PRO A 120 18.57 23.27 9.97
N VAL A 121 17.77 22.54 10.77
CA VAL A 121 17.86 21.07 10.84
C VAL A 121 17.46 20.44 9.51
N ARG A 122 16.39 20.93 8.86
CA ARG A 122 15.99 20.45 7.53
C ARG A 122 17.03 20.75 6.46
N GLN A 123 17.68 21.92 6.51
CA GLN A 123 18.79 22.25 5.63
C GLN A 123 20.01 21.34 5.83
N LEU A 124 20.31 20.99 7.08
CA LEU A 124 21.35 20.01 7.39
C LEU A 124 20.99 18.61 6.87
N LEU A 125 19.72 18.18 7.00
CA LEU A 125 19.24 16.91 6.44
C LEU A 125 19.29 16.91 4.90
N ASP A 126 19.05 18.06 4.27
CA ASP A 126 19.16 18.21 2.82
C ASP A 126 20.65 18.08 2.39
N ALA A 127 21.55 18.76 3.04
CA ALA A 127 22.98 18.67 2.76
C ALA A 127 23.56 17.27 2.99
N ALA A 128 23.21 16.63 4.12
CA ALA A 128 23.78 15.34 4.53
C ALA A 128 23.11 14.13 3.85
N LEU A 129 21.78 14.13 3.76
CA LEU A 129 20.99 12.99 3.28
C LEU A 129 20.29 13.26 1.94
N LYS A 130 20.43 14.45 1.39
CA LYS A 130 19.73 14.87 0.15
C LYS A 130 18.22 14.68 0.25
N ILE A 131 17.66 14.98 1.42
CA ILE A 131 16.22 15.04 1.67
C ILE A 131 15.82 16.51 1.59
N ASP A 132 15.12 16.91 0.54
CA ASP A 132 14.73 18.30 0.26
C ASP A 132 14.17 18.97 1.54
N HIS A 133 14.74 20.10 1.92
CA HIS A 133 14.37 20.85 3.16
C HIS A 133 12.93 21.38 3.14
N ARG A 134 12.30 21.49 1.96
CA ARG A 134 10.88 21.88 1.82
C ARG A 134 9.93 20.77 2.20
N ARG A 135 10.39 19.51 2.21
CA ARG A 135 9.56 18.36 2.55
C ARG A 135 9.20 18.37 4.04
N THR A 136 7.90 18.26 4.33
CA THR A 136 7.43 18.00 5.69
C THR A 136 7.64 16.53 6.03
N LEU A 137 8.35 16.26 7.12
CA LEU A 137 8.53 14.90 7.64
C LEU A 137 7.31 14.52 8.50
N PRO A 138 6.87 13.24 8.45
CA PRO A 138 5.79 12.78 9.32
C PRO A 138 6.20 12.92 10.78
N LYS A 139 5.30 13.47 11.61
CA LYS A 139 5.53 13.58 13.05
C LYS A 139 5.42 12.21 13.71
N TYR A 140 6.24 11.97 14.72
CA TYR A 140 6.14 10.79 15.57
C TYR A 140 5.18 11.05 16.72
N SER A 141 4.40 10.03 17.09
CA SER A 141 3.52 10.08 18.25
C SER A 141 4.31 9.74 19.52
N PHE A 142 3.98 10.40 20.63
CA PHE A 142 4.50 10.02 21.94
C PHE A 142 3.75 8.78 22.45
N GLY A 143 4.34 7.62 22.24
CA GLY A 143 3.74 6.30 22.49
C GLY A 143 3.20 5.64 21.23
N THR A 144 3.33 4.31 21.19
CA THR A 144 2.92 3.51 20.04
C THR A 144 1.46 3.08 20.13
N PHE A 145 0.81 2.88 18.98
CA PHE A 145 -0.53 2.28 18.92
C PHE A 145 -0.57 0.91 19.60
N ARG A 146 0.45 0.07 19.39
CA ARG A 146 0.55 -1.25 20.02
C ARG A 146 0.63 -1.19 21.56
N ARG A 147 1.30 -0.17 22.12
CA ARG A 147 1.33 0.05 23.58
C ARG A 147 -0.06 0.40 24.11
N TRP A 148 -0.76 1.31 23.45
CA TRP A 148 -2.13 1.67 23.81
C TRP A 148 -3.07 0.47 23.68
N TYR A 149 -3.00 -0.31 22.59
CA TYR A 149 -3.86 -1.47 22.38
C TYR A 149 -3.75 -2.49 23.51
N ARG A 150 -2.58 -2.68 24.12
CA ARG A 150 -2.41 -3.60 25.26
C ARG A 150 -3.36 -3.27 26.41
N SER A 151 -3.73 -2.01 26.63
CA SER A 151 -4.65 -1.62 27.71
C SER A 151 -6.10 -2.03 27.45
N ILE A 152 -6.46 -2.31 26.18
CA ILE A 152 -7.83 -2.71 25.81
C ILE A 152 -7.90 -4.14 25.28
N ALA A 153 -6.79 -4.86 25.20
CA ALA A 153 -6.73 -6.20 24.60
C ALA A 153 -7.69 -7.19 25.25
N ALA A 154 -7.82 -7.18 26.58
CA ALA A 154 -8.76 -8.04 27.31
C ALA A 154 -10.23 -7.74 26.95
N GLN A 155 -10.57 -6.47 26.76
CA GLN A 155 -11.90 -6.06 26.31
C GLN A 155 -12.18 -6.52 24.88
N GLN A 156 -11.17 -6.41 23.99
CA GLN A 156 -11.31 -6.85 22.61
C GLN A 156 -11.52 -8.37 22.51
N ALA A 157 -10.93 -9.16 23.40
CA ALA A 157 -11.08 -10.61 23.43
C ALA A 157 -12.50 -11.09 23.81
N GLN A 158 -13.34 -10.22 24.39
CA GLN A 158 -14.71 -10.55 24.80
C GLN A 158 -15.71 -10.58 23.65
N TYR A 159 -15.39 -9.95 22.51
CA TYR A 159 -16.25 -9.96 21.34
C TYR A 159 -16.32 -11.36 20.73
N LYS A 160 -17.55 -11.80 20.38
CA LYS A 160 -17.79 -13.10 19.73
C LYS A 160 -17.14 -13.16 18.36
N ASP A 161 -17.30 -12.11 17.58
CA ASP A 161 -16.70 -11.96 16.26
C ASP A 161 -15.44 -11.10 16.36
N GLN A 162 -14.36 -11.57 15.78
CA GLN A 162 -13.08 -10.90 15.82
C GLN A 162 -12.44 -10.80 14.43
N VAL A 163 -11.68 -9.74 14.21
CA VAL A 163 -10.87 -9.54 13.01
C VAL A 163 -9.41 -9.33 13.37
N ALA A 164 -8.51 -9.88 12.57
CA ALA A 164 -7.09 -9.60 12.70
C ALA A 164 -6.76 -8.27 12.00
N PHE A 165 -6.09 -7.36 12.71
CA PHE A 165 -5.75 -6.04 12.21
C PHE A 165 -4.23 -5.89 12.04
N PHE A 166 -3.82 -5.67 10.81
CA PHE A 166 -2.46 -5.26 10.45
C PHE A 166 -2.38 -3.73 10.44
N HIS A 167 -1.81 -3.12 11.50
CA HIS A 167 -1.80 -1.67 11.66
C HIS A 167 -0.67 -0.96 10.90
N GLY A 168 0.42 -1.65 10.57
CA GLY A 168 1.58 -1.06 9.90
C GLY A 168 2.36 -0.04 10.73
N CYS A 169 3.51 0.39 10.19
CA CYS A 169 4.41 1.31 10.88
C CYS A 169 3.80 2.71 11.06
N PHE A 170 3.03 3.22 10.08
CA PHE A 170 2.46 4.57 10.13
C PHE A 170 1.45 4.72 11.26
N VAL A 171 0.52 3.77 11.40
CA VAL A 171 -0.45 3.77 12.51
C VAL A 171 0.27 3.57 13.84
N ASN A 172 1.29 2.70 13.87
CA ASN A 172 1.98 2.42 15.13
C ASN A 172 2.77 3.60 15.69
N TYR A 173 3.48 4.33 14.83
CA TYR A 173 4.47 5.33 15.26
C TYR A 173 4.08 6.78 14.97
N ASN A 174 3.30 7.03 13.90
CA ASN A 174 3.02 8.37 13.44
C ASN A 174 1.57 8.81 13.74
N HIS A 175 0.60 7.93 13.51
CA HIS A 175 -0.81 8.28 13.63
C HIS A 175 -1.64 7.23 14.39
N PRO A 176 -1.38 6.98 15.69
CA PRO A 176 -2.11 6.00 16.50
C PRO A 176 -3.62 6.24 16.56
N GLN A 177 -4.07 7.48 16.41
CA GLN A 177 -5.48 7.85 16.46
C GLN A 177 -6.27 7.14 15.36
N LEU A 178 -5.71 6.99 14.17
CA LEU A 178 -6.37 6.28 13.06
C LEU A 178 -6.72 4.82 13.43
N GLY A 179 -5.79 4.12 14.08
CA GLY A 179 -6.04 2.76 14.55
C GLY A 179 -7.07 2.69 15.69
N LYS A 180 -7.04 3.69 16.59
CA LYS A 180 -8.04 3.80 17.67
C LYS A 180 -9.45 4.02 17.14
N ASP A 181 -9.59 4.89 16.14
CA ASP A 181 -10.89 5.18 15.53
C ASP A 181 -11.43 3.98 14.74
N LEU A 182 -10.56 3.25 14.04
CA LEU A 182 -10.95 1.99 13.41
C LEU A 182 -11.50 0.98 14.43
N ILE A 183 -10.81 0.81 15.57
CA ILE A 183 -11.29 -0.09 16.62
C ILE A 183 -12.64 0.34 17.16
N LYS A 184 -12.85 1.65 17.39
CA LYS A 184 -14.16 2.17 17.84
C LYS A 184 -15.27 1.83 16.84
N VAL A 185 -15.03 2.02 15.54
CA VAL A 185 -16.00 1.70 14.49
C VAL A 185 -16.33 0.20 14.49
N LEU A 186 -15.31 -0.67 14.54
CA LEU A 186 -15.51 -2.11 14.53
C LEU A 186 -16.24 -2.59 15.80
N ASN A 187 -15.90 -2.02 16.96
CA ASN A 187 -16.59 -2.33 18.22
C ASN A 187 -18.05 -1.90 18.19
N ALA A 188 -18.37 -0.75 17.59
CA ALA A 188 -19.75 -0.32 17.39
C ALA A 188 -20.54 -1.26 16.48
N MET A 189 -19.84 -1.98 15.57
CA MET A 189 -20.43 -3.05 14.75
C MET A 189 -20.46 -4.42 15.45
N GLY A 190 -20.13 -4.50 16.74
CA GLY A 190 -20.11 -5.75 17.50
C GLY A 190 -18.87 -6.63 17.23
N THR A 191 -17.85 -6.10 16.57
CA THR A 191 -16.66 -6.85 16.16
C THR A 191 -15.45 -6.42 16.98
N GLY A 192 -14.77 -7.38 17.62
CA GLY A 192 -13.51 -7.18 18.32
C GLY A 192 -12.31 -7.19 17.34
N VAL A 193 -11.21 -6.60 17.77
CA VAL A 193 -10.00 -6.49 16.97
C VAL A 193 -8.86 -7.19 17.67
N GLN A 194 -8.16 -8.07 16.96
CA GLN A 194 -6.93 -8.73 17.41
C GLN A 194 -5.74 -8.20 16.64
N LEU A 195 -4.67 -7.79 17.32
CA LEU A 195 -3.41 -7.45 16.65
C LEU A 195 -2.57 -8.70 16.36
N LEU A 196 -1.80 -8.62 15.31
CA LEU A 196 -0.85 -9.68 14.96
C LEU A 196 0.25 -9.81 16.03
N SER A 197 0.66 -11.04 16.34
CA SER A 197 1.68 -11.34 17.36
C SER A 197 3.03 -10.71 17.01
N LYS A 198 3.49 -10.91 15.79
CA LYS A 198 4.78 -10.42 15.24
C LYS A 198 4.54 -9.62 13.98
N GLU A 199 4.25 -8.34 14.12
CA GLU A 199 4.06 -7.45 12.98
C GLU A 199 5.32 -6.67 12.67
N LYS A 200 5.69 -6.63 11.38
CA LYS A 200 6.75 -5.80 10.79
C LYS A 200 6.16 -4.82 9.79
N CYS A 201 6.93 -3.82 9.40
CA CYS A 201 6.53 -2.94 8.30
C CYS A 201 6.13 -3.73 7.05
N CYS A 202 5.16 -3.22 6.28
CA CYS A 202 4.69 -3.87 5.04
C CYS A 202 5.75 -4.05 3.95
N GLY A 203 6.94 -3.45 4.11
CA GLY A 203 8.06 -3.59 3.19
C GLY A 203 8.06 -2.64 2.00
N VAL A 204 6.99 -1.88 1.76
CA VAL A 204 6.94 -0.92 0.63
C VAL A 204 8.10 0.07 0.62
N PRO A 205 8.48 0.71 1.73
CA PRO A 205 9.66 1.58 1.77
C PRO A 205 10.97 0.86 1.48
N LEU A 206 11.09 -0.40 1.91
CA LEU A 206 12.25 -1.23 1.63
C LEU A 206 12.37 -1.54 0.14
N ILE A 207 11.29 -2.00 -0.49
CA ILE A 207 11.25 -2.31 -1.94
C ILE A 207 11.58 -1.04 -2.74
N ALA A 208 10.94 0.09 -2.42
CA ALA A 208 11.15 1.35 -3.13
C ALA A 208 12.58 1.90 -3.01
N ASN A 209 13.37 1.43 -2.04
CA ASN A 209 14.76 1.86 -1.83
C ASN A 209 15.79 0.74 -2.08
N GLY A 210 15.40 -0.37 -2.73
CA GLY A 210 16.31 -1.43 -3.16
C GLY A 210 16.64 -2.51 -2.12
N PHE A 211 15.97 -2.53 -0.95
CA PHE A 211 16.19 -3.53 0.11
C PHE A 211 15.21 -4.71 -0.02
N THR A 212 15.14 -5.32 -1.19
CA THR A 212 14.15 -6.36 -1.54
C THR A 212 14.24 -7.61 -0.67
N ASP A 213 15.46 -8.09 -0.35
CA ASP A 213 15.64 -9.27 0.51
C ASP A 213 15.14 -9.05 1.92
N LYS A 214 15.37 -7.84 2.45
CA LYS A 214 14.85 -7.47 3.78
C LYS A 214 13.33 -7.34 3.77
N ALA A 215 12.77 -6.77 2.72
CA ALA A 215 11.32 -6.71 2.53
C ALA A 215 10.69 -8.11 2.47
N ARG A 216 11.35 -9.05 1.76
CA ARG A 216 10.91 -10.45 1.69
C ARG A 216 10.93 -11.14 3.06
N LYS A 217 11.97 -10.94 3.86
CA LYS A 217 12.04 -11.48 5.23
C LYS A 217 10.91 -10.92 6.12
N GLN A 218 10.63 -9.62 6.03
CA GLN A 218 9.51 -9.00 6.77
C GLN A 218 8.15 -9.54 6.29
N ALA A 219 7.98 -9.74 4.99
CA ALA A 219 6.75 -10.30 4.43
C ALA A 219 6.49 -11.71 4.95
N ILE A 220 7.51 -12.58 5.03
CA ILE A 220 7.38 -13.92 5.60
C ILE A 220 6.89 -13.84 7.05
N THR A 221 7.52 -13.01 7.90
CA THR A 221 7.10 -12.83 9.30
C THR A 221 5.67 -12.34 9.42
N ASN A 222 5.25 -11.39 8.57
CA ASN A 222 3.89 -10.86 8.57
C ASN A 222 2.87 -11.93 8.15
N VAL A 223 3.18 -12.73 7.11
CA VAL A 223 2.31 -13.80 6.63
C VAL A 223 2.14 -14.90 7.68
N GLU A 224 3.23 -15.28 8.36
CA GLU A 224 3.17 -16.24 9.46
C GLU A 224 2.28 -15.75 10.59
N SER A 225 2.43 -14.48 11.00
CA SER A 225 1.58 -13.87 12.03
C SER A 225 0.11 -13.76 11.61
N ILE A 226 -0.18 -13.49 10.34
CA ILE A 226 -1.54 -13.48 9.81
C ILE A 226 -2.12 -14.90 9.84
N ARG A 227 -1.36 -15.90 9.41
CA ARG A 227 -1.78 -17.31 9.46
C ARG A 227 -2.12 -17.77 10.89
N GLU A 228 -1.27 -17.38 11.84
CA GLU A 228 -1.49 -17.66 13.26
C GLU A 228 -2.80 -17.03 13.75
N ALA A 229 -3.02 -15.75 13.45
CA ALA A 229 -4.21 -15.02 13.89
C ALA A 229 -5.51 -15.53 13.25
N VAL A 230 -5.46 -15.99 11.99
CA VAL A 230 -6.65 -16.43 11.22
C VAL A 230 -6.87 -17.95 11.32
N GLY A 231 -5.92 -18.71 11.88
CA GLY A 231 -5.99 -20.15 12.00
C GLY A 231 -5.93 -20.92 10.67
N VAL A 232 -5.41 -20.30 9.61
CA VAL A 232 -5.30 -20.90 8.27
C VAL A 232 -3.92 -21.53 8.08
N LYS A 233 -3.86 -22.84 7.85
CA LYS A 233 -2.60 -23.58 7.68
C LYS A 233 -1.91 -23.38 6.31
N SER A 234 -2.58 -22.78 5.33
CA SER A 234 -1.98 -22.56 3.99
C SER A 234 -2.50 -21.30 3.30
N ILE A 235 -1.70 -20.24 3.33
CA ILE A 235 -1.85 -19.08 2.43
C ILE A 235 -0.62 -19.08 1.52
N PRO A 236 -0.75 -19.09 0.18
CA PRO A 236 0.39 -18.93 -0.72
C PRO A 236 1.03 -17.56 -0.51
N CYS A 237 2.35 -17.53 -0.34
CA CYS A 237 3.11 -16.30 -0.14
C CYS A 237 3.43 -15.63 -1.48
N ASP A 238 2.48 -14.93 -2.08
CA ASP A 238 2.76 -13.91 -3.09
C ASP A 238 2.41 -12.54 -2.48
N CYS A 239 3.27 -12.07 -1.59
CA CYS A 239 3.10 -10.81 -0.88
C CYS A 239 3.53 -9.63 -1.74
N HIS A 240 2.67 -9.16 -2.62
CA HIS A 240 2.74 -7.83 -3.16
C HIS A 240 1.61 -6.99 -2.53
N LEU A 241 2.00 -6.04 -1.64
CA LEU A 241 1.13 -5.00 -1.07
C LEU A 241 0.13 -5.44 0.02
N LEU A 242 0.61 -5.47 1.23
CA LEU A 242 -0.22 -5.43 2.43
C LEU A 242 -0.64 -3.99 2.75
N ASN A 243 -1.65 -3.50 2.05
CA ASN A 243 -2.41 -2.33 2.50
C ASN A 243 -3.63 -2.82 3.26
N LEU A 244 -3.67 -2.51 4.54
CA LEU A 244 -4.81 -2.65 5.46
C LEU A 244 -5.69 -3.91 5.24
N TYR A 245 -5.30 -5.05 5.78
CA TYR A 245 -6.14 -6.25 5.75
C TYR A 245 -6.90 -6.43 7.07
N ILE A 246 -8.22 -6.39 6.95
CA ILE A 246 -9.13 -6.89 7.97
C ILE A 246 -9.51 -8.31 7.54
N CYS A 247 -9.07 -9.32 8.29
CA CYS A 247 -9.36 -10.71 7.98
C CYS A 247 -10.20 -11.32 9.11
N PRO A 248 -11.38 -11.92 8.84
CA PRO A 248 -12.22 -12.50 9.88
C PRO A 248 -11.52 -13.69 10.54
N ALA A 249 -11.46 -13.67 11.88
CA ALA A 249 -10.76 -14.68 12.68
C ALA A 249 -11.51 -16.01 12.84
N ARG A 250 -12.79 -16.10 12.45
CA ARG A 250 -13.60 -17.33 12.50
C ARG A 250 -14.27 -17.65 11.17
N ARG A 251 -14.35 -18.94 10.87
CA ARG A 251 -15.08 -19.47 9.70
C ARG A 251 -16.57 -19.21 9.84
N ILE A 252 -17.15 -18.57 8.84
CA ILE A 252 -18.58 -18.67 8.57
C ILE A 252 -18.76 -19.92 7.71
N PRO A 253 -19.50 -20.95 8.15
CA PRO A 253 -19.71 -22.16 7.36
C PRO A 253 -20.37 -21.80 6.03
N GLY A 254 -19.80 -22.26 4.91
CA GLY A 254 -20.38 -22.18 3.57
C GLY A 254 -19.96 -20.98 2.68
N SER A 255 -19.39 -19.89 3.23
CA SER A 255 -19.03 -18.71 2.41
C SER A 255 -17.54 -18.38 2.33
N ALA A 256 -16.76 -18.81 3.32
CA ALA A 256 -15.36 -18.41 3.47
C ALA A 256 -14.41 -19.16 2.52
N GLU A 257 -14.69 -20.44 2.27
CA GLU A 257 -13.80 -21.27 1.42
C GLU A 257 -13.84 -20.86 -0.04
N CYS A 258 -15.01 -20.49 -0.55
CA CYS A 258 -15.17 -19.99 -1.92
C CYS A 258 -14.59 -18.58 -2.11
N ARG A 259 -14.65 -17.71 -1.09
CA ARG A 259 -14.06 -16.36 -1.11
C ARG A 259 -12.54 -16.40 -1.00
N GLN A 260 -12.00 -17.24 -0.11
CA GLN A 260 -10.55 -17.39 0.06
C GLN A 260 -9.90 -18.04 -1.17
N GLN A 261 -10.55 -19.01 -1.79
CA GLN A 261 -10.07 -19.61 -3.04
C GLN A 261 -10.14 -18.64 -4.23
N ARG A 262 -11.13 -17.77 -4.29
CA ARG A 262 -11.21 -16.71 -5.32
C ARG A 262 -10.16 -15.63 -5.10
N LEU A 263 -9.95 -15.18 -3.86
CA LEU A 263 -8.86 -14.26 -3.51
C LEU A 263 -7.50 -14.89 -3.76
N ALA A 264 -7.27 -16.12 -3.36
CA ALA A 264 -6.03 -16.85 -3.64
C ALA A 264 -5.80 -17.09 -5.15
N ARG A 265 -6.86 -17.30 -5.95
CA ARG A 265 -6.78 -17.35 -7.42
C ARG A 265 -6.47 -16.00 -8.04
N SER A 266 -7.12 -14.92 -7.59
CA SER A 266 -6.83 -13.56 -8.10
C SER A 266 -5.44 -13.10 -7.72
N TYR A 267 -4.93 -13.50 -6.55
CA TYR A 267 -3.53 -13.29 -6.17
C TYR A 267 -2.54 -14.16 -6.96
N ARG A 268 -2.90 -15.39 -7.33
CA ARG A 268 -2.08 -16.23 -8.24
C ARG A 268 -2.01 -15.66 -9.65
N THR A 269 -3.07 -15.03 -10.11
CA THR A 269 -3.13 -14.41 -11.44
C THR A 269 -2.62 -12.96 -11.46
N GLY A 270 -2.28 -12.38 -10.30
CA GLY A 270 -1.78 -11.01 -10.19
C GLY A 270 -2.81 -9.94 -10.58
N ASN A 271 -4.11 -10.24 -10.56
CA ASN A 271 -5.16 -9.32 -11.02
C ASN A 271 -6.02 -8.78 -9.84
N PRO A 272 -5.68 -7.60 -9.26
CA PRO A 272 -6.48 -6.96 -8.21
C PRO A 272 -7.83 -6.42 -8.73
N LEU A 273 -8.01 -6.23 -10.04
CA LEU A 273 -9.30 -5.86 -10.63
C LEU A 273 -10.33 -6.97 -10.54
N ALA A 274 -9.92 -8.24 -10.49
CA ALA A 274 -10.83 -9.35 -10.26
C ALA A 274 -11.53 -9.26 -8.89
N VAL A 275 -10.87 -8.66 -7.89
CA VAL A 275 -11.45 -8.40 -6.56
C VAL A 275 -12.48 -7.27 -6.63
N ALA A 276 -12.17 -6.19 -7.36
CA ALA A 276 -13.08 -5.06 -7.55
C ALA A 276 -14.27 -5.42 -8.44
N GLN A 277 -14.09 -6.26 -9.47
CA GLN A 277 -15.16 -6.75 -10.34
C GLN A 277 -16.04 -7.80 -9.64
N ALA A 278 -15.48 -8.64 -8.77
CA ALA A 278 -16.26 -9.55 -7.94
C ALA A 278 -17.14 -8.79 -6.94
N GLY A 279 -16.63 -7.67 -6.37
CA GLY A 279 -17.41 -6.78 -5.52
C GLY A 279 -18.54 -6.05 -6.28
N ARG A 280 -18.31 -5.59 -7.51
CA ARG A 280 -19.35 -4.96 -8.35
C ARG A 280 -20.41 -5.95 -8.82
N ARG A 281 -20.05 -7.17 -9.19
CA ARG A 281 -21.03 -8.21 -9.57
C ARG A 281 -21.92 -8.64 -8.40
N GLN A 282 -21.42 -8.55 -7.16
CA GLN A 282 -22.21 -8.86 -5.97
C GLN A 282 -23.21 -7.74 -5.64
N ASN A 283 -22.88 -6.47 -5.90
CA ASN A 283 -23.83 -5.37 -5.77
C ASN A 283 -24.96 -5.48 -6.84
N VAL A 284 -24.64 -5.87 -8.08
CA VAL A 284 -25.64 -6.08 -9.13
C VAL A 284 -26.56 -7.27 -8.80
N THR A 285 -26.04 -8.36 -8.24
CA THR A 285 -26.87 -9.50 -7.82
C THR A 285 -27.68 -9.21 -6.55
N ALA A 286 -27.24 -8.33 -5.67
CA ALA A 286 -28.00 -7.86 -4.51
C ALA A 286 -29.13 -6.92 -4.93
N GLU A 287 -28.89 -6.05 -5.92
CA GLU A 287 -29.92 -5.16 -6.49
C GLU A 287 -31.00 -5.95 -7.28
N THR A 288 -30.62 -6.98 -8.03
CA THR A 288 -31.59 -7.86 -8.70
C THR A 288 -32.40 -8.69 -7.73
N ALA A 289 -31.81 -9.19 -6.65
CA ALA A 289 -32.53 -9.93 -5.61
C ALA A 289 -33.48 -9.00 -4.80
N ALA A 290 -33.11 -7.73 -4.59
CA ALA A 290 -33.96 -6.74 -3.96
C ALA A 290 -35.15 -6.30 -4.85
N ALA A 291 -34.94 -6.29 -6.18
CA ALA A 291 -35.99 -5.99 -7.15
C ALA A 291 -37.04 -7.13 -7.26
N GLU A 292 -36.60 -8.38 -7.09
CA GLU A 292 -37.51 -9.55 -7.05
C GLU A 292 -38.31 -9.66 -5.73
N SER A 293 -37.86 -9.02 -4.63
CA SER A 293 -38.54 -9.02 -3.33
C SER A 293 -39.55 -7.90 -3.11
N GLY A 294 -39.81 -7.04 -4.10
CA GLY A 294 -40.94 -6.08 -4.10
C GLY A 294 -40.84 -4.93 -3.08
N LEU A 295 -39.67 -4.66 -2.51
CA LEU A 295 -39.45 -3.55 -1.55
C LEU A 295 -38.83 -2.35 -2.27
N SER A 296 -39.70 -1.50 -2.86
CA SER A 296 -39.32 -0.19 -3.40
C SER A 296 -39.18 0.83 -2.26
N HIS A 297 -37.98 1.18 -1.89
CA HIS A 297 -37.71 2.46 -1.21
C HIS A 297 -36.91 3.36 -2.16
N SER A 298 -37.63 4.28 -2.76
CA SER A 298 -37.11 5.37 -3.57
C SER A 298 -36.39 6.39 -2.66
N VAL A 299 -35.06 6.49 -2.82
CA VAL A 299 -34.28 7.62 -2.33
C VAL A 299 -33.99 8.53 -3.52
N PRO A 300 -34.41 9.82 -3.51
CA PRO A 300 -34.20 10.71 -4.64
C PRO A 300 -32.73 11.17 -4.68
N TYR A 301 -32.02 10.83 -5.75
CA TYR A 301 -30.74 11.41 -6.10
C TYR A 301 -30.97 12.82 -6.68
N GLY A 302 -30.65 13.83 -5.91
CA GLY A 302 -30.64 15.23 -6.37
C GLY A 302 -29.55 15.44 -7.41
N LYS A 303 -29.96 15.67 -8.65
CA LYS A 303 -29.12 16.31 -9.67
C LYS A 303 -29.00 17.76 -9.31
N ASN A 304 -27.83 18.25 -8.91
CA ASN A 304 -27.44 19.67 -9.03
C ASN A 304 -25.95 19.83 -8.74
N GLY A 305 -25.23 20.47 -9.68
CA GLY A 305 -24.01 21.20 -9.39
C GLY A 305 -22.76 20.80 -10.18
N LEU A 306 -22.83 20.85 -11.51
CA LEU A 306 -21.65 20.94 -12.37
C LEU A 306 -21.92 21.92 -13.50
N ASP A 307 -22.09 23.18 -13.17
CA ASP A 307 -21.91 24.30 -14.09
C ASP A 307 -21.53 25.51 -13.26
N ALA A 308 -20.27 25.87 -13.33
CA ALA A 308 -19.69 27.19 -13.17
C ALA A 308 -18.21 27.14 -12.77
N LEU A 309 -17.33 27.08 -13.74
CA LEU A 309 -16.00 27.71 -13.67
C LEU A 309 -15.61 28.16 -15.07
N HIS A 310 -15.98 29.38 -15.39
CA HIS A 310 -15.48 30.16 -16.52
C HIS A 310 -13.98 30.48 -16.33
N PRO A 311 -13.20 30.52 -17.41
CA PRO A 311 -11.81 30.97 -17.37
C PRO A 311 -11.77 32.49 -17.61
N GLY A 312 -11.03 33.19 -16.79
CA GLY A 312 -10.73 34.61 -17.01
C GLY A 312 -10.03 35.27 -15.85
N ALA A 313 -8.79 35.54 -16.05
CA ALA A 313 -8.07 36.81 -15.89
C ALA A 313 -6.65 36.60 -15.39
N VAL A 314 -5.77 36.86 -16.33
CA VAL A 314 -4.34 37.19 -16.15
C VAL A 314 -4.26 38.58 -15.53
N ALA A 315 -3.45 38.76 -14.49
CA ALA A 315 -2.58 39.89 -14.22
C ALA A 315 -1.56 39.50 -13.17
#